data_741f83dbe67b42054a3922b46c9f3d8f
#
_entry.id   741f83dbe67b42054a3922b46c9f3d8f
#
_cell.length_a   1.000
_cell.length_b   1.000
_cell.length_c   1.000
_cell.angle_alpha   90.00
_cell.angle_beta   90.00
_cell.angle_gamma   90.00
#
_symmetry.space_group_name_H-M   'P 1'
#
loop_
_entity.id
_entity.type
_entity.pdbx_description
1 polymer ?
#
loop_
_entity_poly.entity_id
_entity_poly.type
_entity_poly.pdbx_seq_one_letter_code
_entity_poly.pdbx_strand_id
1 'polypeptide(L)'
;MEKLRDPEAISAVEECQRIVRVANPALVAMAAVTYYPGFRKVDDRFSSWLHAVFQGGILPGLADAVHSGSEGKGRELVECDGQILKNASELHCNGSGRAGRLLLREGVPAGVKCLGRLRSAAEDGTTTAHLATVFGARCGVFSIGQRAAALAYVYMELRTGAPDWNDRRIAEKLADANEVIASFFDRKMRSKVENAPIFDRMHG
;
A
#
# COMPACT_ATOMS: atom_id res chain seq x y z
N MET A 1 -6.14 11.66 -33.89
CA MET A 1 -7.12 10.80 -33.20
C MET A 1 -7.02 11.14 -31.72
N GLU A 2 -7.94 11.97 -31.25
CA GLU A 2 -8.09 12.36 -29.87
C GLU A 2 -8.71 11.19 -29.10
N LYS A 3 -7.86 10.37 -28.46
CA LYS A 3 -8.37 9.38 -27.51
C LYS A 3 -8.95 10.16 -26.34
N LEU A 4 -10.25 10.05 -26.17
CA LEU A 4 -11.05 10.57 -25.09
C LEU A 4 -10.27 10.56 -23.77
N ARG A 5 -10.29 11.68 -23.06
CA ARG A 5 -9.96 11.74 -21.64
C ARG A 5 -10.92 10.78 -20.97
N ASP A 6 -10.40 9.65 -20.50
CA ASP A 6 -11.23 8.71 -19.74
C ASP A 6 -11.56 9.36 -18.38
N PRO A 7 -12.79 9.81 -18.16
CA PRO A 7 -13.17 10.49 -16.93
C PRO A 7 -12.99 9.59 -15.70
N GLU A 8 -13.09 8.26 -15.86
CA GLU A 8 -12.87 7.31 -14.76
C GLU A 8 -11.39 7.24 -14.37
N ALA A 9 -10.47 7.32 -15.33
CA ALA A 9 -9.03 7.31 -15.05
C ALA A 9 -8.58 8.57 -14.31
N ILE A 10 -9.13 9.73 -14.66
CA ILE A 10 -8.87 11.00 -13.96
C ILE A 10 -9.42 10.93 -12.53
N SER A 11 -10.64 10.42 -12.36
CA SER A 11 -11.28 10.22 -11.05
C SER A 11 -10.45 9.29 -10.15
N ALA A 12 -9.84 8.24 -10.70
CA ALA A 12 -8.96 7.33 -9.95
C ALA A 12 -7.70 8.05 -9.43
N VAL A 13 -7.07 8.92 -10.24
CA VAL A 13 -5.91 9.71 -9.81
C VAL A 13 -6.29 10.68 -8.70
N GLU A 14 -7.41 11.39 -8.83
CA GLU A 14 -7.89 12.33 -7.81
C GLU A 14 -8.21 11.62 -6.48
N GLU A 15 -8.84 10.47 -6.54
CA GLU A 15 -9.13 9.67 -5.35
C GLU A 15 -7.85 9.17 -4.68
N CYS A 16 -6.88 8.67 -5.44
CA CYS A 16 -5.57 8.30 -4.91
C CYS A 16 -4.87 9.49 -4.24
N GLN A 17 -4.93 10.68 -4.85
CA GLN A 17 -4.38 11.91 -4.27
C GLN A 17 -5.05 12.25 -2.94
N ARG A 18 -6.37 12.15 -2.87
CA ARG A 18 -7.15 12.39 -1.65
C ARG A 18 -6.72 11.43 -0.55
N ILE A 19 -6.65 10.13 -0.84
CA ILE A 19 -6.23 9.11 0.11
C ILE A 19 -4.81 9.37 0.61
N VAL A 20 -3.88 9.64 -0.29
CA VAL A 20 -2.48 9.90 0.08
C VAL A 20 -2.36 11.14 0.96
N ARG A 21 -3.09 12.23 0.68
CA ARG A 21 -3.07 13.43 1.55
C ARG A 21 -3.50 13.11 2.98
N VAL A 22 -4.46 12.23 3.16
CA VAL A 22 -4.97 11.83 4.48
C VAL A 22 -4.03 10.82 5.15
N ALA A 23 -3.66 9.76 4.45
CA ALA A 23 -2.91 8.66 5.04
C ALA A 23 -1.39 8.87 5.02
N ASN A 24 -0.86 9.74 4.17
CA ASN A 24 0.56 10.06 4.06
C ASN A 24 0.82 11.57 3.88
N PRO A 25 0.60 12.39 4.92
CA PRO A 25 0.85 13.83 4.83
C PRO A 25 2.34 14.18 4.61
N ALA A 26 3.24 13.23 4.85
CA ALA A 26 4.69 13.41 4.70
C ALA A 26 5.23 13.01 3.31
N LEU A 27 4.35 12.80 2.30
CA LEU A 27 4.75 12.30 0.98
C LEU A 27 5.91 13.08 0.35
N VAL A 28 5.89 14.41 0.45
CA VAL A 28 6.93 15.26 -0.13
C VAL A 28 8.28 15.05 0.57
N ALA A 29 8.27 14.93 1.90
CA ALA A 29 9.49 14.65 2.67
C ALA A 29 10.01 13.24 2.41
N MET A 30 9.12 12.29 2.16
CA MET A 30 9.46 10.90 1.83
C MET A 30 10.14 10.77 0.48
N ALA A 31 9.78 11.54 -0.51
CA ALA A 31 10.43 11.55 -1.83
C ALA A 31 11.93 11.88 -1.74
N ALA A 32 12.33 12.65 -0.73
CA ALA A 32 13.74 12.94 -0.45
C ALA A 32 14.48 11.80 0.25
N VAL A 33 13.77 10.90 0.93
CA VAL A 33 14.33 9.80 1.73
C VAL A 33 14.36 8.48 0.96
N THR A 34 13.37 8.27 0.10
CA THR A 34 13.25 7.09 -0.76
C THR A 34 13.99 7.34 -2.06
N TYR A 35 15.26 6.95 -2.13
CA TYR A 35 15.93 6.87 -3.42
C TYR A 35 15.47 5.60 -4.14
N TYR A 36 14.50 5.77 -5.04
CA TYR A 36 14.11 4.73 -5.99
C TYR A 36 14.81 4.97 -7.34
N PRO A 37 15.82 4.19 -7.70
CA PRO A 37 16.42 4.26 -9.04
C PRO A 37 15.51 3.57 -10.09
N GLY A 38 14.16 3.72 -9.96
CA GLY A 38 13.39 2.64 -10.47
C GLY A 38 12.71 2.83 -11.80
N PHE A 39 11.68 3.64 -11.86
CA PHE A 39 10.77 3.64 -13.02
C PHE A 39 11.18 4.62 -14.12
N ARG A 40 12.26 5.39 -13.92
CA ARG A 40 12.64 6.54 -14.78
C ARG A 40 12.89 6.23 -16.25
N LYS A 41 13.06 4.98 -16.64
CA LYS A 41 13.48 4.68 -18.02
C LYS A 41 12.72 3.59 -18.75
N VAL A 42 11.88 2.75 -18.12
CA VAL A 42 11.31 1.59 -18.83
C VAL A 42 9.94 1.21 -18.23
N ASP A 43 8.90 1.22 -19.07
CA ASP A 43 7.57 0.69 -18.73
C ASP A 43 7.61 -0.77 -18.22
N ASP A 44 8.54 -1.57 -18.74
CA ASP A 44 8.76 -2.96 -18.35
C ASP A 44 9.13 -3.13 -16.89
N ARG A 45 9.79 -2.15 -16.28
CA ARG A 45 10.15 -2.19 -14.85
C ARG A 45 8.94 -2.01 -13.95
N PHE A 46 7.99 -1.19 -14.33
CA PHE A 46 6.75 -1.05 -13.56
C PHE A 46 5.94 -2.35 -13.59
N SER A 47 5.76 -2.96 -14.75
CA SER A 47 5.06 -4.23 -14.88
C SER A 47 5.75 -5.34 -14.06
N SER A 48 7.06 -5.45 -14.16
CA SER A 48 7.85 -6.41 -13.38
C SER A 48 7.73 -6.17 -11.88
N TRP A 49 7.80 -4.91 -11.44
CA TRP A 49 7.61 -4.55 -10.04
C TRP A 49 6.19 -4.88 -9.56
N LEU A 50 5.17 -4.54 -10.36
CA LEU A 50 3.77 -4.77 -10.04
C LEU A 50 3.46 -6.24 -9.78
N HIS A 51 3.98 -7.13 -10.61
CA HIS A 51 3.72 -8.57 -10.49
C HIS A 51 4.65 -9.27 -9.50
N ALA A 52 5.95 -9.01 -9.55
CA ALA A 52 6.92 -9.73 -8.74
C ALA A 52 7.02 -9.20 -7.30
N VAL A 53 7.00 -7.87 -7.11
CA VAL A 53 7.22 -7.25 -5.81
C VAL A 53 5.91 -6.88 -5.13
N PHE A 54 5.05 -6.13 -5.83
CA PHE A 54 3.82 -5.63 -5.24
C PHE A 54 2.80 -6.74 -5.02
N GLN A 55 2.41 -7.49 -6.06
CA GLN A 55 1.39 -8.53 -5.97
C GLN A 55 1.83 -9.69 -5.04
N GLY A 56 3.09 -10.13 -5.17
CA GLY A 56 3.60 -11.29 -4.44
C GLY A 56 4.03 -11.00 -3.01
N GLY A 57 4.44 -9.75 -2.71
CA GLY A 57 5.04 -9.40 -1.41
C GLY A 57 4.31 -8.29 -0.66
N ILE A 58 4.08 -7.15 -1.30
CA ILE A 58 3.57 -5.95 -0.63
C ILE A 58 2.05 -6.00 -0.44
N LEU A 59 1.29 -6.34 -1.47
CA LEU A 59 -0.17 -6.26 -1.47
C LEU A 59 -0.84 -7.09 -0.37
N PRO A 60 -0.44 -8.33 -0.10
CA PRO A 60 -0.99 -9.10 1.02
C PRO A 60 -0.80 -8.40 2.36
N GLY A 61 0.43 -8.01 2.68
CA GLY A 61 0.75 -7.36 3.95
C GLY A 61 0.11 -5.97 4.10
N LEU A 62 0.02 -5.19 3.00
CA LEU A 62 -0.69 -3.93 2.98
C LEU A 62 -2.18 -4.13 3.30
N ALA A 63 -2.84 -5.11 2.67
CA ALA A 63 -4.24 -5.41 2.91
C ALA A 63 -4.50 -5.83 4.36
N ASP A 64 -3.64 -6.67 4.93
CA ASP A 64 -3.75 -7.10 6.31
C ASP A 64 -3.44 -5.95 7.28
N ALA A 65 -2.51 -5.05 6.94
CA ALA A 65 -2.24 -3.84 7.72
C ALA A 65 -3.43 -2.87 7.73
N VAL A 66 -4.17 -2.72 6.61
CA VAL A 66 -5.42 -1.93 6.58
C VAL A 66 -6.45 -2.53 7.54
N HIS A 67 -6.64 -3.83 7.51
CA HIS A 67 -7.57 -4.53 8.40
C HIS A 67 -7.16 -4.36 9.87
N SER A 68 -5.90 -4.63 10.20
CA SER A 68 -5.39 -4.49 11.56
C SER A 68 -5.46 -3.05 12.08
N GLY A 69 -5.23 -2.07 11.20
CA GLY A 69 -5.40 -0.65 11.51
C GLY A 69 -6.84 -0.28 11.83
N SER A 70 -7.82 -0.78 11.06
CA SER A 70 -9.25 -0.52 11.30
C SER A 70 -9.75 -1.14 12.61
N GLU A 71 -9.17 -2.26 13.04
CA GLU A 71 -9.53 -2.93 14.28
C GLU A 71 -8.66 -2.53 15.49
N GLY A 72 -7.69 -1.65 15.29
CA GLY A 72 -6.79 -1.20 16.34
C GLY A 72 -5.79 -2.25 16.84
N LYS A 73 -5.50 -3.28 16.03
CA LYS A 73 -4.69 -4.46 16.37
C LYS A 73 -3.19 -4.23 16.16
N GLY A 74 -2.53 -3.56 17.10
CA GLY A 74 -1.13 -3.19 16.98
C GLY A 74 -0.12 -4.35 16.95
N ARG A 75 -0.42 -5.52 17.54
CA ARG A 75 0.45 -6.70 17.48
C ARG A 75 0.47 -7.27 16.06
N GLU A 76 -0.70 -7.40 15.46
CA GLU A 76 -0.83 -7.92 14.10
C GLU A 76 -0.14 -7.01 13.07
N LEU A 77 -0.07 -5.70 13.30
CA LEU A 77 0.69 -4.77 12.45
C LEU A 77 2.19 -5.08 12.43
N VAL A 78 2.78 -5.47 13.56
CA VAL A 78 4.19 -5.89 13.63
C VAL A 78 4.40 -7.20 12.85
N GLU A 79 3.44 -8.13 12.92
CA GLU A 79 3.46 -9.38 12.17
C GLU A 79 3.32 -9.12 10.65
N CYS A 80 2.43 -8.21 10.22
CA CYS A 80 2.31 -7.78 8.82
C CYS A 80 3.62 -7.22 8.27
N ASP A 81 4.32 -6.40 9.05
CA ASP A 81 5.61 -5.84 8.66
C ASP A 81 6.65 -6.95 8.38
N GLY A 82 6.73 -7.92 9.28
CA GLY A 82 7.61 -9.07 9.12
C GLY A 82 7.31 -9.93 7.87
N GLN A 83 6.04 -10.02 7.45
CA GLN A 83 5.65 -10.72 6.23
C GLN A 83 6.12 -9.99 4.97
N ILE A 84 5.94 -8.66 4.91
CA ILE A 84 6.42 -7.85 3.79
C ILE A 84 7.93 -7.98 3.64
N LEU A 85 8.67 -7.90 4.75
CA LEU A 85 10.12 -7.96 4.76
C LEU A 85 10.69 -9.28 4.24
N LYS A 86 10.01 -10.40 4.46
CA LYS A 86 10.43 -11.71 3.94
C LYS A 86 10.39 -11.80 2.42
N ASN A 87 9.55 -10.99 1.78
CA ASN A 87 9.27 -11.06 0.34
C ASN A 87 9.88 -9.89 -0.45
N ALA A 88 10.47 -8.91 0.22
CA ALA A 88 11.06 -7.74 -0.42
C ALA A 88 12.59 -7.79 -0.42
N SER A 89 13.23 -7.18 -1.41
CA SER A 89 14.69 -7.07 -1.44
C SER A 89 15.19 -6.15 -0.31
N GLU A 90 16.42 -6.39 0.17
CA GLU A 90 17.04 -5.59 1.24
C GLU A 90 17.08 -4.09 0.89
N LEU A 91 17.40 -3.75 -0.35
CA LEU A 91 17.44 -2.36 -0.81
C LEU A 91 16.06 -1.69 -0.73
N HIS A 92 15.01 -2.41 -1.11
CA HIS A 92 13.64 -1.95 -1.00
C HIS A 92 13.24 -1.78 0.47
N CYS A 93 13.56 -2.75 1.32
CA CYS A 93 13.27 -2.70 2.75
C CYS A 93 13.91 -1.49 3.43
N ASN A 94 15.16 -1.18 3.11
CA ASN A 94 15.90 -0.06 3.72
C ASN A 94 15.28 1.30 3.37
N GLY A 95 14.96 1.55 2.10
CA GLY A 95 14.29 2.78 1.65
C GLY A 95 12.89 2.92 2.24
N SER A 96 12.10 1.86 2.11
CA SER A 96 10.73 1.80 2.60
C SER A 96 10.63 1.91 4.12
N GLY A 97 11.55 1.31 4.87
CA GLY A 97 11.61 1.42 6.32
C GLY A 97 11.93 2.85 6.80
N ARG A 98 12.81 3.57 6.11
CA ARG A 98 13.07 5.00 6.42
C ARG A 98 11.81 5.84 6.22
N ALA A 99 11.12 5.64 5.10
CA ALA A 99 9.89 6.34 4.78
C ALA A 99 8.76 6.02 5.78
N GLY A 100 8.59 4.75 6.13
CA GLY A 100 7.60 4.33 7.12
C GLY A 100 7.85 4.91 8.51
N ARG A 101 9.10 4.90 8.99
CA ARG A 101 9.46 5.56 10.26
C ARG A 101 9.22 7.06 10.24
N LEU A 102 9.48 7.72 9.10
CA LEU A 102 9.14 9.14 8.95
C LEU A 102 7.63 9.35 9.07
N LEU A 103 6.83 8.54 8.38
CA LEU A 103 5.37 8.61 8.44
C LEU A 103 4.81 8.35 9.85
N LEU A 104 5.42 7.45 10.62
CA LEU A 104 5.06 7.22 12.04
C LEU A 104 5.40 8.41 12.94
N ARG A 105 6.43 9.19 12.62
CA ARG A 105 6.78 10.39 13.40
C ARG A 105 5.90 11.59 13.08
N GLU A 106 5.69 11.85 11.81
CA GLU A 106 5.06 13.08 11.31
C GLU A 106 3.53 13.11 11.42
N GLY A 107 2.88 11.98 11.67
CA GLY A 107 1.45 12.02 11.48
C GLY A 107 0.63 10.96 12.19
N VAL A 108 1.09 10.43 13.33
CA VAL A 108 0.23 9.53 14.11
C VAL A 108 -0.81 10.38 14.84
N PRO A 109 -2.11 10.21 14.53
CA PRO A 109 -3.15 10.91 15.26
C PRO A 109 -3.06 10.57 16.76
N ALA A 110 -3.24 11.57 17.61
CA ALA A 110 -3.20 11.37 19.05
C ALA A 110 -4.22 10.29 19.46
N GLY A 111 -3.79 9.34 20.30
CA GLY A 111 -4.66 8.29 20.84
C GLY A 111 -4.79 7.02 19.98
N VAL A 112 -4.17 6.94 18.81
CA VAL A 112 -4.18 5.70 17.99
C VAL A 112 -3.16 4.69 18.50
N LYS A 113 -3.58 3.83 19.43
CA LYS A 113 -2.73 2.88 20.14
C LYS A 113 -2.00 1.88 19.23
N CYS A 114 -2.63 1.41 18.15
CA CYS A 114 -2.02 0.44 17.24
C CYS A 114 -0.81 1.00 16.50
N LEU A 115 -0.87 2.26 16.03
CA LEU A 115 0.26 2.95 15.42
C LEU A 115 1.35 3.28 16.43
N GLY A 116 0.97 3.62 17.67
CA GLY A 116 1.91 3.81 18.78
C GLY A 116 2.72 2.53 19.06
N ARG A 117 2.08 1.37 19.07
CA ARG A 117 2.74 0.07 19.23
C ARG A 117 3.71 -0.24 18.09
N LEU A 118 3.28 -0.01 16.83
CA LEU A 118 4.16 -0.20 15.67
C LEU A 118 5.38 0.74 15.74
N ARG A 119 5.18 1.98 16.20
CA ARG A 119 6.25 2.95 16.42
C ARG A 119 7.26 2.45 17.47
N SER A 120 6.78 2.01 18.63
CA SER A 120 7.67 1.47 19.68
C SER A 120 8.46 0.27 19.17
N ALA A 121 7.83 -0.67 18.45
CA ALA A 121 8.51 -1.81 17.85
C ALA A 121 9.55 -1.42 16.79
N ALA A 122 9.35 -0.30 16.10
CA ALA A 122 10.34 0.24 15.17
C ALA A 122 11.51 0.96 15.88
N GLU A 123 11.24 1.59 17.03
CA GLU A 123 12.25 2.26 17.84
C GLU A 123 13.15 1.27 18.59
N ASP A 124 12.60 0.13 19.03
CA ASP A 124 13.37 -0.94 19.71
C ASP A 124 14.02 -1.93 18.72
N GLY A 125 13.81 -1.76 17.41
CA GLY A 125 14.41 -2.59 16.36
C GLY A 125 13.70 -3.93 16.11
N THR A 126 12.56 -4.19 16.75
CA THR A 126 11.76 -5.39 16.52
C THR A 126 11.19 -5.46 15.12
N THR A 127 10.94 -4.31 14.49
CA THR A 127 10.46 -4.18 13.11
C THR A 127 11.10 -3.01 12.38
N THR A 128 11.05 -3.00 11.04
CA THR A 128 11.57 -1.89 10.23
C THR A 128 10.56 -0.78 10.01
N ALA A 129 9.29 -1.04 10.28
CA ALA A 129 8.15 -0.19 9.92
C ALA A 129 8.12 0.12 8.42
N HIS A 130 7.99 -0.91 7.59
CA HIS A 130 7.89 -0.77 6.14
C HIS A 130 6.77 0.19 5.75
N LEU A 131 7.01 1.03 4.74
CA LEU A 131 6.04 2.05 4.31
C LEU A 131 4.64 1.47 4.05
N ALA A 132 4.56 0.30 3.41
CA ALA A 132 3.27 -0.33 3.11
C ALA A 132 2.49 -0.70 4.38
N THR A 133 3.18 -1.19 5.42
CA THR A 133 2.56 -1.50 6.72
C THR A 133 2.01 -0.24 7.37
N VAL A 134 2.83 0.81 7.45
CA VAL A 134 2.44 2.07 8.10
C VAL A 134 1.33 2.76 7.34
N PHE A 135 1.44 2.83 6.00
CA PHE A 135 0.44 3.44 5.14
C PHE A 135 -0.88 2.67 5.21
N GLY A 136 -0.83 1.33 5.09
CA GLY A 136 -2.01 0.47 5.23
C GLY A 136 -2.70 0.63 6.57
N ALA A 137 -1.96 0.60 7.66
CA ALA A 137 -2.50 0.79 9.00
C ALA A 137 -3.19 2.16 9.15
N ARG A 138 -2.60 3.22 8.61
CA ARG A 138 -3.23 4.55 8.60
C ARG A 138 -4.49 4.59 7.75
N CYS A 139 -4.48 3.98 6.57
CA CYS A 139 -5.68 3.82 5.76
C CYS A 139 -6.81 3.15 6.56
N GLY A 140 -6.51 2.07 7.29
CA GLY A 140 -7.48 1.40 8.16
C GLY A 140 -8.02 2.32 9.26
N VAL A 141 -7.16 3.05 9.95
CA VAL A 141 -7.55 4.04 10.98
C VAL A 141 -8.50 5.11 10.42
N PHE A 142 -8.30 5.53 9.17
CA PHE A 142 -9.17 6.50 8.48
C PHE A 142 -10.33 5.85 7.72
N SER A 143 -10.63 4.58 7.97
CA SER A 143 -11.72 3.83 7.32
C SER A 143 -11.61 3.75 5.79
N ILE A 144 -10.40 3.78 5.25
CA ILE A 144 -10.12 3.60 3.83
C ILE A 144 -10.02 2.10 3.54
N GLY A 145 -10.83 1.63 2.58
CA GLY A 145 -10.89 0.21 2.23
C GLY A 145 -9.59 -0.33 1.60
N GLN A 146 -9.35 -1.63 1.73
CA GLN A 146 -8.13 -2.31 1.30
C GLN A 146 -7.80 -2.09 -0.19
N ARG A 147 -8.78 -2.17 -1.10
CA ARG A 147 -8.59 -1.95 -2.55
C ARG A 147 -8.15 -0.52 -2.84
N ALA A 148 -8.82 0.46 -2.24
CA ALA A 148 -8.50 1.88 -2.41
C ALA A 148 -7.12 2.22 -1.82
N ALA A 149 -6.78 1.67 -0.66
CA ALA A 149 -5.46 1.82 -0.05
C ALA A 149 -4.36 1.20 -0.94
N ALA A 150 -4.60 0.02 -1.53
CA ALA A 150 -3.65 -0.63 -2.42
C ALA A 150 -3.40 0.20 -3.68
N LEU A 151 -4.43 0.75 -4.31
CA LEU A 151 -4.30 1.60 -5.48
C LEU A 151 -3.60 2.92 -5.15
N ALA A 152 -3.91 3.53 -4.02
CA ALA A 152 -3.26 4.74 -3.53
C ALA A 152 -1.77 4.50 -3.19
N TYR A 153 -1.42 3.31 -2.69
CA TYR A 153 -0.02 2.92 -2.49
C TYR A 153 0.74 2.86 -3.82
N VAL A 154 0.18 2.22 -4.84
CA VAL A 154 0.78 2.20 -6.19
C VAL A 154 0.92 3.61 -6.75
N TYR A 155 -0.10 4.46 -6.61
CA TYR A 155 -0.03 5.86 -7.02
C TYR A 155 1.13 6.59 -6.34
N MET A 156 1.32 6.40 -5.05
CA MET A 156 2.41 7.02 -4.29
C MET A 156 3.79 6.55 -4.81
N GLU A 157 3.94 5.25 -5.09
CA GLU A 157 5.18 4.69 -5.67
C GLU A 157 5.45 5.25 -7.07
N LEU A 158 4.41 5.40 -7.91
CA LEU A 158 4.53 6.01 -9.23
C LEU A 158 4.98 7.47 -9.14
N ARG A 159 4.40 8.26 -8.24
CA ARG A 159 4.78 9.68 -8.04
C ARG A 159 6.19 9.85 -7.52
N THR A 160 6.66 8.96 -6.69
CA THR A 160 8.03 9.01 -6.16
C THR A 160 9.05 8.43 -7.14
N GLY A 161 8.71 7.36 -7.84
CA GLY A 161 9.60 6.65 -8.77
C GLY A 161 9.66 7.26 -10.18
N ALA A 162 8.62 7.97 -10.60
CA ALA A 162 8.49 8.59 -11.92
C ALA A 162 7.88 10.01 -11.82
N PRO A 163 8.58 10.97 -11.19
CA PRO A 163 8.04 12.31 -10.94
C PRO A 163 7.72 13.09 -12.21
N ASP A 164 8.35 12.75 -13.33
CA ASP A 164 8.16 13.41 -14.62
C ASP A 164 6.93 12.90 -15.40
N TRP A 165 6.26 11.85 -14.90
CA TRP A 165 5.06 11.34 -15.55
C TRP A 165 3.86 12.23 -15.28
N ASN A 166 3.14 12.57 -16.35
CA ASN A 166 1.88 13.31 -16.24
C ASN A 166 0.74 12.43 -15.73
N ASP A 167 -0.36 13.05 -15.32
CA ASP A 167 -1.50 12.36 -14.73
C ASP A 167 -2.11 11.30 -15.66
N ARG A 168 -2.10 11.53 -16.98
CA ARG A 168 -2.60 10.57 -17.95
C ARG A 168 -1.79 9.26 -17.91
N ARG A 169 -0.46 9.34 -17.94
CA ARG A 169 0.42 8.17 -17.88
C ARG A 169 0.30 7.44 -16.55
N ILE A 170 0.17 8.19 -15.47
CA ILE A 170 -0.10 7.61 -14.15
C ILE A 170 -1.46 6.90 -14.15
N ALA A 171 -2.50 7.50 -14.70
CA ALA A 171 -3.82 6.88 -14.80
C ALA A 171 -3.80 5.55 -15.59
N GLU A 172 -3.07 5.49 -16.70
CA GLU A 172 -2.87 4.25 -17.47
C GLU A 172 -2.21 3.16 -16.61
N LYS A 173 -1.20 3.50 -15.82
CA LYS A 173 -0.53 2.54 -14.92
C LYS A 173 -1.37 2.16 -13.70
N LEU A 174 -2.23 3.04 -13.22
CA LEU A 174 -3.18 2.71 -12.17
C LEU A 174 -4.27 1.75 -12.68
N ALA A 175 -4.67 1.83 -13.94
CA ALA A 175 -5.58 0.85 -14.55
C ALA A 175 -4.96 -0.55 -14.55
N ASP A 176 -3.69 -0.70 -15.01
CA ASP A 176 -2.94 -1.96 -14.94
C ASP A 176 -2.89 -2.50 -13.51
N ALA A 177 -2.61 -1.64 -12.54
CA ALA A 177 -2.53 -2.00 -11.13
C ALA A 177 -3.90 -2.42 -10.55
N ASN A 178 -4.97 -1.76 -10.96
CA ASN A 178 -6.32 -2.07 -10.50
C ASN A 178 -6.77 -3.47 -10.92
N GLU A 179 -6.40 -3.94 -12.11
CA GLU A 179 -6.66 -5.32 -12.56
C GLU A 179 -5.94 -6.34 -11.65
N VAL A 180 -4.67 -6.10 -11.33
CA VAL A 180 -3.89 -6.96 -10.43
C VAL A 180 -4.49 -6.98 -9.03
N ILE A 181 -4.86 -5.82 -8.50
CA ILE A 181 -5.49 -5.68 -7.19
C ILE A 181 -6.84 -6.41 -7.15
N ALA A 182 -7.70 -6.19 -8.15
CA ALA A 182 -8.99 -6.86 -8.25
C ALA A 182 -8.83 -8.39 -8.26
N SER A 183 -7.95 -8.90 -9.12
CA SER A 183 -7.64 -10.33 -9.20
C SER A 183 -7.15 -10.93 -7.88
N PHE A 184 -6.36 -10.19 -7.10
CA PHE A 184 -5.92 -10.62 -5.78
C PHE A 184 -7.09 -10.76 -4.80
N PHE A 185 -7.94 -9.74 -4.70
CA PHE A 185 -9.07 -9.77 -3.76
C PHE A 185 -10.13 -10.79 -4.17
N ASP A 186 -10.37 -11.00 -5.44
CA ASP A 186 -11.31 -12.02 -5.93
C ASP A 186 -10.83 -13.45 -5.58
N ARG A 187 -9.53 -13.72 -5.69
CA ARG A 187 -8.94 -14.99 -5.24
C ARG A 187 -9.05 -15.16 -3.72
N LYS A 188 -8.75 -14.10 -2.96
CA LYS A 188 -8.86 -14.10 -1.48
C LYS A 188 -10.30 -14.39 -1.02
N MET A 189 -11.28 -13.85 -1.72
CA MET A 189 -12.70 -14.13 -1.45
C MET A 189 -13.09 -15.56 -1.76
N ARG A 190 -12.69 -16.12 -2.92
CA ARG A 190 -12.97 -17.51 -3.30
C ARG A 190 -12.37 -18.49 -2.29
N SER A 191 -11.13 -18.31 -1.89
CA SER A 191 -10.48 -19.19 -0.91
C SER A 191 -11.17 -19.17 0.45
N LYS A 192 -11.72 -18.02 0.87
CA LYS A 192 -12.54 -17.96 2.11
C LYS A 192 -13.82 -18.74 2.00
N VAL A 193 -14.51 -18.68 0.86
CA VAL A 193 -15.75 -19.43 0.61
C VAL A 193 -15.49 -20.93 0.54
N GLU A 194 -14.41 -21.35 -0.12
CA GLU A 194 -14.03 -22.76 -0.24
C GLU A 194 -13.62 -23.37 1.10
N ASN A 195 -12.98 -22.61 1.98
CA ASN A 195 -12.54 -23.04 3.30
C ASN A 195 -13.58 -22.80 4.41
N ALA A 196 -14.77 -22.25 4.08
CA ALA A 196 -15.84 -22.10 5.06
C ALA A 196 -16.33 -23.48 5.52
N PRO A 197 -16.55 -23.69 6.83
CA PRO A 197 -17.09 -24.95 7.35
C PRO A 197 -18.40 -25.31 6.63
N ILE A 198 -18.58 -26.59 6.32
CA ILE A 198 -19.74 -27.10 5.56
C ILE A 198 -21.08 -26.72 6.22
N PHE A 199 -21.09 -26.49 7.53
CA PHE A 199 -22.27 -26.06 8.28
C PHE A 199 -22.83 -24.70 7.87
N ASP A 200 -21.99 -23.76 7.43
CA ASP A 200 -22.44 -22.44 6.96
C ASP A 200 -23.01 -22.47 5.53
N ARG A 201 -22.76 -23.54 4.76
CA ARG A 201 -23.28 -23.69 3.40
C ARG A 201 -24.72 -24.21 3.32
N MET A 202 -25.25 -24.74 4.43
CA MET A 202 -26.59 -25.34 4.46
C MET A 202 -27.70 -24.36 4.94
N HIS A 203 -27.37 -23.16 5.35
CA HIS A 203 -28.29 -22.16 5.92
C HIS A 203 -28.22 -20.78 5.27
N GLY A 204 -27.61 -20.64 4.05
CA GLY A 204 -27.59 -19.43 3.25
C GLY A 204 -28.56 -19.44 2.08
#